data_176462b562b64618058d78e8c953afe0
#
_entry.id   176462b562b64618058d78e8c953afe0
#
_cell.length_a   1.000
_cell.length_b   1.000
_cell.length_c   1.000
_cell.angle_alpha   90.00
_cell.angle_beta   90.00
_cell.angle_gamma   90.00
#
_symmetry.space_group_name_H-M   'P 1'
#
loop_
_entity.id
_entity.type
_entity.pdbx_description
1 polymer ?
#
loop_
_entity_poly.entity_id
_entity_poly.type
_entity_poly.pdbx_seq_one_letter_code
_entity_poly.pdbx_strand_id
1 'polypeptide(L)'
;MLDPKTFLNDLEPYVFGNKYNRYEYKGYGIPSVTEILGFVDNQGLIDWANAIGRKGIDNKNVLANAAKYGTNTHSAIENYLKGGDEFVKTSSLEAFKLWWKTINKDKRVVILGQEESLIGVYFAGTYDLLISIDDKVYLVDFKTSNNVGYKYFMQLAAYRYLLYTLKGLNINGCIILQLGKGSKPKYNEYLLNFENPYEYEFIENCYRAFMGLVYTFYNIETCKKQFKEIF
;
A
#
# COMPACT_ATOMS: atom_id res chain seq x y z
N MET A 1 5.66 -17.03 -9.83
CA MET A 1 5.03 -16.70 -8.52
C MET A 1 4.97 -17.99 -7.70
N LEU A 2 5.56 -18.02 -6.48
CA LEU A 2 5.41 -19.19 -5.60
C LEU A 2 3.92 -19.33 -5.26
N ASP A 3 3.38 -20.54 -5.36
CA ASP A 3 1.99 -20.81 -4.95
C ASP A 3 1.86 -20.57 -3.44
N PRO A 4 1.08 -19.58 -3.01
CA PRO A 4 0.89 -19.31 -1.57
C PRO A 4 0.27 -20.48 -0.83
N LYS A 5 -0.43 -21.37 -1.52
CA LYS A 5 -1.03 -22.57 -0.92
C LYS A 5 0.02 -23.41 -0.19
N THR A 6 1.28 -23.41 -0.66
CA THR A 6 2.35 -24.18 -0.02
C THR A 6 2.74 -23.65 1.36
N PHE A 7 2.55 -22.36 1.63
CA PHE A 7 2.91 -21.72 2.91
C PHE A 7 1.72 -21.47 3.84
N LEU A 8 0.51 -21.42 3.28
CA LEU A 8 -0.68 -20.99 4.03
C LEU A 8 -1.65 -22.12 4.32
N ASN A 9 -1.37 -23.36 3.85
CA ASN A 9 -2.27 -24.50 4.03
C ASN A 9 -2.54 -24.85 5.51
N ASP A 10 -1.59 -24.51 6.40
CA ASP A 10 -1.70 -24.79 7.83
C ASP A 10 -2.24 -23.60 8.64
N LEU A 11 -2.56 -22.47 7.99
CA LEU A 11 -3.10 -21.31 8.68
C LEU A 11 -4.64 -21.37 8.75
N GLU A 12 -5.18 -21.14 9.93
CA GLU A 12 -6.60 -20.86 10.10
C GLU A 12 -6.89 -19.42 9.66
N PRO A 13 -7.52 -19.19 8.49
CA PRO A 13 -7.77 -17.84 8.00
C PRO A 13 -8.70 -17.02 8.89
N TYR A 14 -9.40 -17.66 9.82
CA TYR A 14 -10.45 -17.06 10.66
C TYR A 14 -10.05 -16.91 12.12
N VAL A 15 -8.74 -16.98 12.43
CA VAL A 15 -8.22 -16.91 13.82
C VAL A 15 -8.58 -15.61 14.55
N PHE A 16 -8.86 -14.53 13.81
CA PHE A 16 -9.06 -13.20 14.39
C PHE A 16 -10.48 -12.91 14.85
N GLY A 17 -11.49 -13.73 14.49
CA GLY A 17 -12.89 -13.38 14.74
C GLY A 17 -13.22 -12.00 14.15
N ASN A 18 -13.80 -11.08 14.95
CA ASN A 18 -14.13 -9.71 14.54
C ASN A 18 -13.08 -8.67 14.97
N LYS A 19 -11.82 -9.07 15.23
CA LYS A 19 -10.76 -8.16 15.68
C LYS A 19 -10.43 -7.09 14.62
N TYR A 20 -10.46 -7.47 13.35
CA TYR A 20 -10.22 -6.58 12.22
C TYR A 20 -11.55 -6.32 11.50
N ASN A 21 -12.06 -5.11 11.59
CA ASN A 21 -13.41 -4.77 11.10
C ASN A 21 -13.40 -3.89 9.84
N ARG A 22 -12.22 -3.52 9.33
CA ARG A 22 -12.11 -2.73 8.10
C ARG A 22 -12.40 -3.55 6.84
N TYR A 23 -11.99 -4.80 6.86
CA TYR A 23 -12.23 -5.75 5.78
C TYR A 23 -12.81 -7.03 6.35
N GLU A 24 -13.75 -7.64 5.62
CA GLU A 24 -14.43 -8.86 6.02
C GLU A 24 -14.42 -9.87 4.88
N TYR A 25 -14.17 -11.13 5.21
CA TYR A 25 -14.29 -12.26 4.31
C TYR A 25 -15.11 -13.36 4.99
N LYS A 26 -16.27 -13.70 4.42
CA LYS A 26 -17.20 -14.72 4.94
C LYS A 26 -17.57 -14.53 6.42
N GLY A 27 -17.80 -13.29 6.85
CA GLY A 27 -18.20 -12.96 8.23
C GLY A 27 -17.03 -12.83 9.22
N TYR A 28 -15.78 -12.91 8.75
CA TYR A 28 -14.59 -12.81 9.60
C TYR A 28 -13.76 -11.59 9.21
N GLY A 29 -13.29 -10.87 10.23
CA GLY A 29 -12.39 -9.73 10.00
C GLY A 29 -11.05 -10.17 9.43
N ILE A 30 -10.60 -9.50 8.37
CA ILE A 30 -9.35 -9.80 7.67
C ILE A 30 -8.35 -8.65 7.88
N PRO A 31 -7.08 -8.95 8.25
CA PRO A 31 -6.07 -7.91 8.42
C PRO A 31 -5.75 -7.21 7.10
N SER A 32 -5.48 -5.92 7.18
CA SER A 32 -5.01 -5.18 6.01
C SER A 32 -3.54 -5.45 5.71
N VAL A 33 -3.15 -5.24 4.45
CA VAL A 33 -1.74 -5.25 4.03
C VAL A 33 -0.89 -4.34 4.91
N THR A 34 -1.38 -3.15 5.25
CA THR A 34 -0.65 -2.18 6.08
C THR A 34 -0.51 -2.62 7.54
N GLU A 35 -1.49 -3.34 8.11
CA GLU A 35 -1.39 -3.93 9.45
C GLU A 35 -0.33 -5.02 9.49
N ILE A 36 -0.30 -5.91 8.49
CA ILE A 36 0.74 -6.95 8.38
C ILE A 36 2.12 -6.33 8.20
N LEU A 37 2.26 -5.32 7.34
CA LEU A 37 3.50 -4.57 7.16
C LEU A 37 3.94 -3.80 8.42
N GLY A 38 3.06 -3.63 9.41
CA GLY A 38 3.41 -3.09 10.72
C GLY A 38 4.45 -3.92 11.47
N PHE A 39 4.63 -5.21 11.13
CA PHE A 39 5.68 -6.08 11.69
C PHE A 39 7.07 -5.82 11.13
N VAL A 40 7.18 -5.13 10.00
CA VAL A 40 8.51 -4.72 9.48
C VAL A 40 9.10 -3.69 10.41
N ASP A 41 10.39 -3.87 10.74
CA ASP A 41 11.16 -2.98 11.62
C ASP A 41 10.98 -1.50 11.23
N ASN A 42 10.69 -0.70 12.23
CA ASN A 42 10.52 0.74 12.13
C ASN A 42 11.61 1.49 12.90
N GLN A 43 12.86 0.94 12.99
CA GLN A 43 13.95 1.56 13.75
C GLN A 43 14.13 3.04 13.40
N GLY A 44 14.09 3.37 12.11
CA GLY A 44 14.15 4.76 11.65
C GLY A 44 13.01 5.64 12.18
N LEU A 45 11.82 5.08 12.38
CA LEU A 45 10.69 5.80 12.99
C LEU A 45 10.90 5.99 14.49
N ILE A 46 11.47 4.99 15.18
CA ILE A 46 11.80 5.06 16.61
C ILE A 46 12.89 6.14 16.82
N ASP A 47 13.94 6.13 16.03
CA ASP A 47 15.03 7.10 16.09
C ASP A 47 14.52 8.52 15.82
N TRP A 48 13.66 8.69 14.84
CA TRP A 48 13.00 9.95 14.54
C TRP A 48 12.10 10.41 15.70
N ALA A 49 11.27 9.52 16.27
CA ALA A 49 10.39 9.84 17.39
C ALA A 49 11.18 10.28 18.62
N ASN A 50 12.32 9.60 18.90
CA ASN A 50 13.23 9.96 19.97
C ASN A 50 13.88 11.34 19.70
N ALA A 51 14.30 11.62 18.48
CA ALA A 51 14.91 12.90 18.10
C ALA A 51 13.93 14.06 18.24
N ILE A 52 12.67 13.87 17.88
CA ILE A 52 11.60 14.87 18.02
C ILE A 52 11.20 15.05 19.49
N GLY A 53 11.08 13.96 20.24
CA GLY A 53 10.76 14.02 21.67
C GLY A 53 11.81 14.80 22.48
N ARG A 54 13.11 14.67 22.15
CA ARG A 54 14.18 15.49 22.76
C ARG A 54 14.03 16.98 22.51
N LYS A 55 13.29 17.38 21.47
CA LYS A 55 12.97 18.79 21.16
C LYS A 55 11.66 19.26 21.81
N GLY A 56 11.05 18.44 22.66
CA GLY A 56 9.76 18.75 23.31
C GLY A 56 8.55 18.69 22.37
N ILE A 57 8.69 18.08 21.20
CA ILE A 57 7.60 17.98 20.21
C ILE A 57 6.89 16.65 20.41
N ASP A 58 5.56 16.68 20.51
CA ASP A 58 4.72 15.47 20.57
C ASP A 58 4.72 14.73 19.23
N ASN A 59 5.41 13.59 19.19
CA ASN A 59 5.52 12.76 18.00
C ASN A 59 4.17 12.19 17.55
N LYS A 60 3.24 11.93 18.47
CA LYS A 60 1.90 11.41 18.13
C LYS A 60 1.10 12.42 17.31
N ASN A 61 1.16 13.70 17.70
CA ASN A 61 0.50 14.76 16.95
C ASN A 61 1.12 14.95 15.55
N VAL A 62 2.44 14.86 15.44
CA VAL A 62 3.13 14.96 14.15
C VAL A 62 2.74 13.79 13.22
N LEU A 63 2.70 12.56 13.75
CA LEU A 63 2.29 11.38 12.99
C LEU A 63 0.80 11.46 12.58
N ALA A 64 -0.09 11.87 13.50
CA ALA A 64 -1.50 12.04 13.21
C ALA A 64 -1.75 13.08 12.11
N ASN A 65 -1.06 14.22 12.17
CA ASN A 65 -1.13 15.25 11.14
C ASN A 65 -0.59 14.76 9.79
N ALA A 66 0.50 14.00 9.79
CA ALA A 66 1.05 13.41 8.57
C ALA A 66 0.09 12.39 7.94
N ALA A 67 -0.53 11.53 8.75
CA ALA A 67 -1.53 10.58 8.30
C ALA A 67 -2.77 11.28 7.72
N LYS A 68 -3.30 12.29 8.43
CA LYS A 68 -4.43 13.10 7.96
C LYS A 68 -4.12 13.80 6.64
N TYR A 69 -2.92 14.37 6.51
CA TYR A 69 -2.48 14.99 5.26
C TYR A 69 -2.44 13.96 4.12
N GLY A 70 -1.92 12.76 4.36
CA GLY A 70 -1.92 11.66 3.38
C GLY A 70 -3.34 11.31 2.93
N THR A 71 -4.24 11.01 3.87
CA THR A 71 -5.64 10.69 3.57
C THR A 71 -6.34 11.79 2.77
N ASN A 72 -6.17 13.05 3.17
CA ASN A 72 -6.74 14.19 2.44
C ASN A 72 -6.19 14.27 1.01
N THR A 73 -4.91 13.97 0.81
CA THR A 73 -4.28 13.98 -0.52
C THR A 73 -4.87 12.88 -1.41
N HIS A 74 -5.01 11.64 -0.90
CA HIS A 74 -5.63 10.53 -1.66
C HIS A 74 -7.06 10.88 -2.06
N SER A 75 -7.89 11.34 -1.11
CA SER A 75 -9.26 11.75 -1.40
C SER A 75 -9.34 12.91 -2.41
N ALA A 76 -8.41 13.86 -2.36
CA ALA A 76 -8.36 14.96 -3.32
C ALA A 76 -7.97 14.48 -4.73
N ILE A 77 -7.04 13.53 -4.84
CA ILE A 77 -6.66 12.91 -6.11
C ILE A 77 -7.82 12.10 -6.69
N GLU A 78 -8.47 11.28 -5.86
CA GLU A 78 -9.63 10.49 -6.26
C GLU A 78 -10.74 11.39 -6.83
N ASN A 79 -11.06 12.47 -6.12
CA ASN A 79 -12.07 13.43 -6.56
C ASN A 79 -11.68 14.14 -7.86
N TYR A 80 -10.42 14.55 -8.00
CA TYR A 80 -9.91 15.16 -9.23
C TYR A 80 -10.02 14.21 -10.43
N LEU A 81 -9.67 12.94 -10.27
CA LEU A 81 -9.77 11.95 -11.33
C LEU A 81 -11.22 11.64 -11.75
N LYS A 82 -12.17 11.79 -10.83
CA LYS A 82 -13.62 11.68 -11.09
C LYS A 82 -14.22 12.95 -11.73
N GLY A 83 -13.43 13.99 -11.96
CA GLY A 83 -13.92 15.27 -12.48
C GLY A 83 -14.74 16.10 -11.47
N GLY A 84 -14.58 15.83 -10.18
CA GLY A 84 -15.27 16.56 -9.11
C GLY A 84 -14.60 17.92 -8.76
N ASP A 85 -15.30 18.72 -7.97
CA ASP A 85 -14.79 19.99 -7.51
C ASP A 85 -13.61 19.84 -6.53
N GLU A 86 -12.66 20.76 -6.58
CA GLU A 86 -11.48 20.76 -5.71
C GLU A 86 -11.81 21.36 -4.33
N PHE A 87 -12.31 20.56 -3.41
CA PHE A 87 -12.59 21.01 -2.04
C PHE A 87 -11.34 21.14 -1.16
N VAL A 88 -10.26 20.41 -1.49
CA VAL A 88 -9.01 20.39 -0.73
C VAL A 88 -7.85 20.63 -1.67
N LYS A 89 -7.21 21.79 -1.55
CA LYS A 89 -5.97 22.10 -2.28
C LYS A 89 -4.77 21.74 -1.42
N THR A 90 -4.02 20.72 -1.83
CA THR A 90 -2.73 20.37 -1.23
C THR A 90 -1.62 20.54 -2.27
N SER A 91 -0.41 20.85 -1.80
CA SER A 91 0.76 20.87 -2.70
C SER A 91 1.03 19.51 -3.33
N SER A 92 0.67 18.42 -2.64
CA SER A 92 0.76 17.07 -3.17
C SER A 92 -0.27 16.79 -4.27
N LEU A 93 -1.48 17.37 -4.22
CA LEU A 93 -2.43 17.31 -5.34
C LEU A 93 -1.89 18.03 -6.58
N GLU A 94 -1.29 19.21 -6.42
CA GLU A 94 -0.68 19.91 -7.54
C GLU A 94 0.52 19.14 -8.13
N ALA A 95 1.29 18.43 -7.28
CA ALA A 95 2.34 17.52 -7.73
C ALA A 95 1.78 16.33 -8.53
N PHE A 96 0.65 15.76 -8.08
CA PHE A 96 -0.06 14.73 -8.82
C PHE A 96 -0.55 15.24 -10.19
N LYS A 97 -1.19 16.41 -10.25
CA LYS A 97 -1.66 17.01 -11.50
C LYS A 97 -0.52 17.23 -12.50
N LEU A 98 0.66 17.64 -12.00
CA LEU A 98 1.85 17.79 -12.85
C LEU A 98 2.27 16.43 -13.44
N TRP A 99 2.35 15.38 -12.62
CA TRP A 99 2.65 14.03 -13.08
C TRP A 99 1.58 13.53 -14.07
N TRP A 100 0.30 13.68 -13.73
CA TRP A 100 -0.82 13.26 -14.57
C TRP A 100 -0.80 13.93 -15.95
N LYS A 101 -0.55 15.23 -15.98
CA LYS A 101 -0.38 15.97 -17.24
C LYS A 101 0.82 15.45 -18.05
N THR A 102 1.91 15.10 -17.38
CA THR A 102 3.14 14.61 -18.03
C THR A 102 2.90 13.27 -18.71
N ILE A 103 2.27 12.30 -18.04
CA ILE A 103 2.02 10.98 -18.63
C ILE A 103 0.93 11.00 -19.71
N ASN A 104 0.01 11.96 -19.66
CA ASN A 104 -1.05 12.12 -20.66
C ASN A 104 -0.64 12.96 -21.87
N LYS A 105 0.57 13.50 -21.90
CA LYS A 105 0.98 14.41 -22.98
C LYS A 105 1.11 13.69 -24.33
N ASP A 106 1.79 12.54 -24.33
CA ASP A 106 2.15 11.82 -25.54
C ASP A 106 1.77 10.32 -25.49
N LYS A 107 0.99 9.90 -24.47
CA LYS A 107 0.59 8.52 -24.24
C LYS A 107 -0.91 8.41 -24.07
N ARG A 108 -1.45 7.25 -24.43
CA ARG A 108 -2.83 6.93 -24.13
C ARG A 108 -2.93 6.39 -22.71
N VAL A 109 -3.50 7.17 -21.80
CA VAL A 109 -3.70 6.76 -20.40
C VAL A 109 -5.18 6.51 -20.16
N VAL A 110 -5.50 5.35 -19.58
CA VAL A 110 -6.86 4.94 -19.21
C VAL A 110 -6.88 4.54 -17.75
N ILE A 111 -7.80 5.09 -16.97
CA ILE A 111 -8.04 4.67 -15.58
C ILE A 111 -8.84 3.36 -15.63
N LEU A 112 -8.29 2.30 -15.02
CA LEU A 112 -8.92 1.00 -14.90
C LEU A 112 -9.60 0.79 -13.55
N GLY A 113 -9.16 1.51 -12.52
CA GLY A 113 -9.74 1.50 -11.18
C GLY A 113 -9.04 2.48 -10.25
N GLN A 114 -9.73 2.91 -9.21
CA GLN A 114 -9.19 3.79 -8.18
C GLN A 114 -9.86 3.53 -6.82
N GLU A 115 -9.08 3.59 -5.74
CA GLU A 115 -9.54 3.39 -4.35
C GLU A 115 -10.42 2.13 -4.20
N GLU A 116 -10.05 1.05 -4.90
CA GLU A 116 -10.83 -0.18 -4.88
C GLU A 116 -10.26 -1.18 -3.87
N SER A 117 -11.14 -1.75 -3.06
CA SER A 117 -10.77 -2.75 -2.07
C SER A 117 -10.64 -4.14 -2.69
N LEU A 118 -9.56 -4.81 -2.38
CA LEU A 118 -9.25 -6.19 -2.73
C LEU A 118 -9.30 -7.03 -1.46
N ILE A 119 -10.23 -7.99 -1.38
CA ILE A 119 -10.44 -8.81 -0.17
C ILE A 119 -10.06 -10.25 -0.49
N GLY A 120 -8.89 -10.65 -0.03
CA GLY A 120 -8.41 -12.03 -0.10
C GLY A 120 -8.74 -12.83 1.15
N VAL A 121 -8.37 -14.10 1.16
CA VAL A 121 -8.63 -15.02 2.30
C VAL A 121 -7.79 -14.65 3.52
N TYR A 122 -6.55 -14.21 3.34
CA TYR A 122 -5.59 -13.99 4.43
C TYR A 122 -5.25 -12.52 4.65
N PHE A 123 -5.49 -11.67 3.70
CA PHE A 123 -5.27 -10.23 3.82
C PHE A 123 -6.10 -9.47 2.78
N ALA A 124 -6.31 -8.22 3.08
CA ALA A 124 -7.06 -7.32 2.23
C ALA A 124 -6.37 -5.95 2.14
N GLY A 125 -6.80 -5.13 1.21
CA GLY A 125 -6.35 -3.75 1.13
C GLY A 125 -7.04 -2.98 0.03
N THR A 126 -6.83 -1.68 0.01
CA THR A 126 -7.34 -0.77 -1.02
C THR A 126 -6.14 -0.24 -1.79
N TYR A 127 -6.13 -0.41 -3.09
CA TYR A 127 -5.11 0.20 -3.94
C TYR A 127 -5.54 1.62 -4.35
N ASP A 128 -4.58 2.50 -4.58
CA ASP A 128 -4.87 3.89 -4.88
C ASP A 128 -5.35 4.06 -6.32
N LEU A 129 -4.56 3.58 -7.30
CA LEU A 129 -4.87 3.77 -8.71
C LEU A 129 -4.34 2.61 -9.58
N LEU A 130 -5.16 2.18 -10.51
CA LEU A 130 -4.80 1.22 -11.56
C LEU A 130 -5.03 1.88 -12.91
N ILE A 131 -3.99 1.95 -13.73
CA ILE A 131 -4.03 2.60 -15.05
C ILE A 131 -3.47 1.71 -16.15
N SER A 132 -3.92 1.93 -17.36
CA SER A 132 -3.24 1.49 -18.57
C SER A 132 -2.52 2.67 -19.21
N ILE A 133 -1.26 2.49 -19.56
CA ILE A 133 -0.44 3.43 -20.34
C ILE A 133 0.02 2.69 -21.59
N ASP A 134 -0.45 3.10 -22.77
CA ASP A 134 -0.17 2.45 -24.05
C ASP A 134 -0.38 0.93 -24.00
N ASP A 135 -1.55 0.52 -23.49
CA ASP A 135 -1.99 -0.86 -23.32
C ASP A 135 -1.22 -1.69 -22.26
N LYS A 136 -0.26 -1.11 -21.55
CA LYS A 136 0.41 -1.73 -20.40
C LYS A 136 -0.23 -1.30 -19.10
N VAL A 137 -0.52 -2.25 -18.23
CA VAL A 137 -1.22 -2.01 -16.96
C VAL A 137 -0.22 -1.76 -15.83
N TYR A 138 -0.43 -0.67 -15.09
CA TYR A 138 0.40 -0.26 -13.95
C TYR A 138 -0.44 -0.04 -12.71
N LEU A 139 0.04 -0.58 -11.59
CA LEU A 139 -0.49 -0.30 -10.26
C LEU A 139 0.29 0.87 -9.66
N VAL A 140 -0.41 1.92 -9.27
CA VAL A 140 0.17 3.16 -8.74
C VAL A 140 -0.22 3.33 -7.28
N ASP A 141 0.74 3.68 -6.44
CA ASP A 141 0.54 3.96 -5.02
C ASP A 141 1.11 5.35 -4.68
N PHE A 142 0.29 6.19 -4.03
CA PHE A 142 0.64 7.57 -3.71
C PHE A 142 1.29 7.65 -2.34
N LYS A 143 2.40 8.34 -2.25
CA LYS A 143 3.10 8.57 -0.99
C LYS A 143 3.41 10.03 -0.78
N THR A 144 3.02 10.55 0.39
CA THR A 144 3.38 11.90 0.85
C THR A 144 4.52 11.87 1.87
N SER A 145 5.16 10.72 2.10
CA SER A 145 6.32 10.55 2.97
C SER A 145 7.57 11.18 2.36
N ASN A 146 8.50 11.60 3.22
CA ASN A 146 9.77 12.17 2.76
C ASN A 146 10.69 11.13 2.13
N ASN A 147 10.57 9.86 2.55
CA ASN A 147 11.42 8.77 2.07
C ASN A 147 10.55 7.66 1.48
N VAL A 148 11.03 7.05 0.41
CA VAL A 148 10.49 5.84 -0.20
C VAL A 148 11.41 4.68 0.14
N GLY A 149 10.83 3.57 0.62
CA GLY A 149 11.56 2.38 0.99
C GLY A 149 10.91 1.10 0.44
N TYR A 150 11.62 -0.01 0.55
CA TYR A 150 11.20 -1.33 0.05
C TYR A 150 9.83 -1.79 0.60
N LYS A 151 9.43 -1.31 1.78
CA LYS A 151 8.13 -1.61 2.42
C LYS A 151 6.94 -1.21 1.54
N TYR A 152 7.04 -0.12 0.79
CA TYR A 152 5.99 0.29 -0.15
C TYR A 152 5.90 -0.64 -1.36
N PHE A 153 7.03 -1.18 -1.81
CA PHE A 153 7.02 -2.20 -2.86
C PHE A 153 6.47 -3.54 -2.37
N MET A 154 6.65 -3.89 -1.09
CA MET A 154 5.97 -5.04 -0.47
C MET A 154 4.44 -4.85 -0.47
N GLN A 155 3.96 -3.63 -0.24
CA GLN A 155 2.53 -3.28 -0.35
C GLN A 155 2.02 -3.49 -1.78
N LEU A 156 2.72 -2.97 -2.78
CA LEU A 156 2.37 -3.15 -4.19
C LEU A 156 2.43 -4.62 -4.62
N ALA A 157 3.39 -5.38 -4.13
CA ALA A 157 3.50 -6.82 -4.40
C ALA A 157 2.29 -7.59 -3.84
N ALA A 158 1.80 -7.22 -2.65
CA ALA A 158 0.59 -7.79 -2.07
C ALA A 158 -0.65 -7.46 -2.90
N TYR A 159 -0.81 -6.21 -3.35
CA TYR A 159 -1.93 -5.81 -4.19
C TYR A 159 -1.87 -6.44 -5.58
N ARG A 160 -0.69 -6.55 -6.18
CA ARG A 160 -0.48 -7.29 -7.43
C ARG A 160 -0.97 -8.74 -7.31
N TYR A 161 -0.63 -9.42 -6.21
CA TYR A 161 -1.10 -10.77 -5.94
C TYR A 161 -2.63 -10.82 -5.83
N LEU A 162 -3.26 -9.90 -5.11
CA LEU A 162 -4.71 -9.84 -5.00
C LEU A 162 -5.40 -9.54 -6.34
N LEU A 163 -4.85 -8.65 -7.15
CA LEU A 163 -5.36 -8.37 -8.51
C LEU A 163 -5.32 -9.64 -9.38
N TYR A 164 -4.21 -10.37 -9.31
CA TYR A 164 -4.09 -11.63 -10.06
C TYR A 164 -5.08 -12.70 -9.57
N THR A 165 -5.14 -12.93 -8.26
CA THR A 165 -5.95 -14.03 -7.69
C THR A 165 -7.44 -13.77 -7.70
N LEU A 166 -7.88 -12.52 -7.56
CA LEU A 166 -9.29 -12.15 -7.49
C LEU A 166 -9.87 -11.78 -8.85
N LYS A 167 -9.06 -11.21 -9.75
CA LYS A 167 -9.53 -10.66 -11.03
C LYS A 167 -8.87 -11.31 -12.26
N GLY A 168 -7.90 -12.22 -12.08
CA GLY A 168 -7.11 -12.78 -13.17
C GLY A 168 -6.23 -11.74 -13.88
N LEU A 169 -6.01 -10.57 -13.26
CA LEU A 169 -5.33 -9.45 -13.89
C LEU A 169 -3.82 -9.51 -13.65
N ASN A 170 -3.06 -9.69 -14.73
CA ASN A 170 -1.61 -9.48 -14.72
C ASN A 170 -1.30 -8.03 -15.04
N ILE A 171 -0.44 -7.40 -14.23
CA ILE A 171 0.04 -6.04 -14.46
C ILE A 171 1.46 -6.05 -15.03
N ASN A 172 1.81 -5.00 -15.78
CA ASN A 172 3.11 -4.84 -16.46
C ASN A 172 4.15 -4.12 -15.60
N GLY A 173 3.70 -3.47 -14.53
CA GLY A 173 4.61 -2.75 -13.63
C GLY A 173 3.91 -2.13 -12.43
N CYS A 174 4.72 -1.53 -11.57
CA CYS A 174 4.26 -0.80 -10.38
C CYS A 174 4.93 0.57 -10.32
N ILE A 175 4.22 1.56 -9.80
CA ILE A 175 4.71 2.92 -9.60
C ILE A 175 4.47 3.33 -8.15
N ILE A 176 5.53 3.71 -7.43
CA ILE A 176 5.38 4.55 -6.23
C ILE A 176 5.51 6.00 -6.69
N LEU A 177 4.44 6.76 -6.54
CA LEU A 177 4.43 8.18 -6.84
C LEU A 177 4.56 8.99 -5.56
N GLN A 178 5.77 9.46 -5.30
CA GLN A 178 6.06 10.31 -4.15
C GLN A 178 5.69 11.76 -4.46
N LEU A 179 4.75 12.30 -3.70
CA LEU A 179 4.18 13.63 -3.88
C LEU A 179 4.74 14.61 -2.85
N GLY A 180 5.45 15.63 -3.31
CA GLY A 180 6.06 16.62 -2.45
C GLY A 180 5.06 17.52 -1.73
N LYS A 181 5.42 17.97 -0.53
CA LYS A 181 4.63 18.88 0.34
C LYS A 181 5.10 20.34 0.28
N GLY A 182 6.08 20.64 -0.56
CA GLY A 182 6.68 21.98 -0.68
C GLY A 182 5.78 22.98 -1.39
N SER A 183 6.19 24.27 -1.40
CA SER A 183 5.47 25.36 -2.06
C SER A 183 5.45 25.23 -3.59
N LYS A 184 6.40 24.52 -4.17
CA LYS A 184 6.43 24.19 -5.61
C LYS A 184 6.00 22.75 -5.81
N PRO A 185 5.07 22.46 -6.75
CA PRO A 185 4.69 21.09 -7.09
C PRO A 185 5.92 20.30 -7.54
N LYS A 186 6.17 19.16 -6.87
CA LYS A 186 7.28 18.26 -7.19
C LYS A 186 6.85 16.83 -6.90
N TYR A 187 7.19 15.92 -7.80
CA TYR A 187 7.04 14.50 -7.58
C TYR A 187 8.34 13.76 -7.90
N ASN A 188 8.47 12.56 -7.32
CA ASN A 188 9.43 11.56 -7.76
C ASN A 188 8.64 10.31 -8.13
N GLU A 189 8.97 9.71 -9.27
CA GLU A 189 8.38 8.47 -9.75
C GLU A 189 9.39 7.34 -9.59
N TYR A 190 8.98 6.28 -8.91
CA TYR A 190 9.73 5.03 -8.77
C TYR A 190 8.98 3.95 -9.52
N LEU A 191 9.30 3.80 -10.79
CA LEU A 191 8.71 2.82 -11.69
C LEU A 191 9.49 1.51 -11.64
N LEU A 192 8.76 0.39 -11.48
CA LEU A 192 9.24 -0.95 -11.80
C LEU A 192 8.54 -1.43 -13.06
N ASN A 193 9.31 -1.75 -14.08
CA ASN A 193 8.84 -2.36 -15.32
C ASN A 193 9.15 -3.87 -15.30
N PHE A 194 8.12 -4.71 -15.32
CA PHE A 194 8.28 -6.15 -15.20
C PHE A 194 8.83 -6.84 -16.45
N GLU A 195 9.06 -6.11 -17.53
CA GLU A 195 9.86 -6.57 -18.67
C GLU A 195 11.36 -6.57 -18.34
N ASN A 196 11.80 -5.79 -17.34
CA ASN A 196 13.15 -5.83 -16.82
C ASN A 196 13.28 -6.99 -15.80
N PRO A 197 14.10 -8.01 -16.04
CA PRO A 197 14.21 -9.17 -15.16
C PRO A 197 14.63 -8.83 -13.72
N TYR A 198 15.51 -7.84 -13.54
CA TYR A 198 15.96 -7.43 -12.20
C TYR A 198 14.85 -6.76 -11.40
N GLU A 199 14.03 -5.93 -12.05
CA GLU A 199 12.90 -5.25 -11.40
C GLU A 199 11.78 -6.24 -11.11
N TYR A 200 11.57 -7.22 -12.01
CA TYR A 200 10.65 -8.32 -11.77
C TYR A 200 11.11 -9.21 -10.60
N GLU A 201 12.39 -9.56 -10.52
CA GLU A 201 12.94 -10.31 -9.41
C GLU A 201 12.81 -9.55 -8.08
N PHE A 202 13.03 -8.23 -8.10
CA PHE A 202 12.85 -7.40 -6.91
C PHE A 202 11.41 -7.44 -6.39
N ILE A 203 10.39 -7.27 -7.24
CA ILE A 203 8.99 -7.31 -6.80
C ILE A 203 8.58 -8.72 -6.34
N GLU A 204 9.12 -9.78 -6.93
CA GLU A 204 8.94 -11.16 -6.47
C GLU A 204 9.56 -11.39 -5.09
N ASN A 205 10.72 -10.82 -4.81
CA ASN A 205 11.34 -10.86 -3.48
C ASN A 205 10.51 -10.07 -2.45
N CYS A 206 9.97 -8.91 -2.83
CA CYS A 206 9.02 -8.16 -2.00
C CYS A 206 7.78 -8.98 -1.68
N TYR A 207 7.24 -9.71 -2.66
CA TYR A 207 6.10 -10.61 -2.47
C TYR A 207 6.42 -11.75 -1.49
N ARG A 208 7.56 -12.46 -1.68
CA ARG A 208 7.99 -13.54 -0.78
C ARG A 208 8.16 -13.05 0.65
N ALA A 209 8.79 -11.88 0.83
CA ALA A 209 8.96 -11.26 2.14
C ALA A 209 7.60 -10.92 2.78
N PHE A 210 6.66 -10.35 2.01
CA PHE A 210 5.31 -10.07 2.49
C PHE A 210 4.58 -11.34 2.93
N MET A 211 4.66 -12.42 2.15
CA MET A 211 4.03 -13.70 2.50
C MET A 211 4.64 -14.34 3.76
N GLY A 212 5.94 -14.17 3.98
CA GLY A 212 6.58 -14.53 5.25
C GLY A 212 6.01 -13.77 6.44
N LEU A 213 5.71 -12.47 6.27
CA LEU A 213 5.04 -11.67 7.30
C LEU A 213 3.60 -12.12 7.53
N VAL A 214 2.85 -12.46 6.48
CA VAL A 214 1.49 -13.03 6.62
C VAL A 214 1.54 -14.27 7.50
N TYR A 215 2.42 -15.22 7.18
CA TYR A 215 2.60 -16.44 7.96
C TYR A 215 2.93 -16.13 9.43
N THR A 216 3.91 -15.28 9.68
CA THR A 216 4.31 -14.86 11.03
C THR A 216 3.19 -14.18 11.79
N PHE A 217 2.44 -13.30 11.13
CA PHE A 217 1.32 -12.56 11.70
C PHE A 217 0.24 -13.51 12.22
N TYR A 218 -0.18 -14.47 11.41
CA TYR A 218 -1.19 -15.47 11.78
C TYR A 218 -0.73 -16.38 12.93
N ASN A 219 0.51 -16.87 12.88
CA ASN A 219 1.05 -17.71 13.94
C ASN A 219 1.15 -16.97 15.29
N ILE A 220 1.55 -15.68 15.29
CA ILE A 220 1.56 -14.88 16.51
C ILE A 220 0.15 -14.74 17.09
N GLU A 221 -0.87 -14.52 16.30
CA GLU A 221 -2.25 -14.41 16.80
C GLU A 221 -2.76 -15.77 17.32
N THR A 222 -2.41 -16.85 16.66
CA THR A 222 -2.70 -18.22 17.15
C THR A 222 -2.03 -18.47 18.50
N CYS A 223 -0.75 -18.14 18.66
CA CYS A 223 -0.04 -18.24 19.94
C CYS A 223 -0.71 -17.40 21.03
N LYS A 224 -1.14 -16.17 20.73
CA LYS A 224 -1.85 -15.31 21.69
C LYS A 224 -3.19 -15.91 22.15
N LYS A 225 -3.91 -16.56 21.25
CA LYS A 225 -5.15 -17.25 21.56
C LYS A 225 -4.87 -18.43 22.49
N GLN A 226 -3.97 -19.31 22.10
CA GLN A 226 -3.58 -20.50 22.89
C GLN A 226 -3.05 -20.13 24.27
N PHE A 227 -2.23 -19.07 24.38
CA PHE A 227 -1.72 -18.59 25.67
C PHE A 227 -2.85 -18.24 26.64
N LYS A 228 -3.92 -17.58 26.16
CA LYS A 228 -5.09 -17.23 26.99
C LYS A 228 -5.97 -18.44 27.37
N GLU A 229 -5.87 -19.52 26.60
CA GLU A 229 -6.61 -20.76 26.88
C GLU A 229 -5.88 -21.65 27.89
N ILE A 230 -4.53 -21.50 27.97
CA ILE A 230 -3.68 -22.30 28.86
C ILE A 230 -3.49 -21.63 30.23
N PHE A 231 -3.41 -20.31 30.27
CA PHE A 231 -3.10 -19.49 31.47
C PHE A 231 -4.21 -18.48 31.77
#